data_e620c72de8d51b31f87c4f04e66d960e
#
_entry.id   e620c72de8d51b31f87c4f04e66d960e
#
_cell.length_a   1.000
_cell.length_b   1.000
_cell.length_c   1.000
_cell.angle_alpha   90.00
_cell.angle_beta   90.00
_cell.angle_gamma   90.00
#
_symmetry.space_group_name_H-M   'P 1'
#
loop_
_entity.id
_entity.type
_entity.pdbx_description
1 polymer ?
#
loop_
_entity_poly.entity_id
_entity_poly.type
_entity_poly.pdbx_seq_one_letter_code
_entity_poly.pdbx_strand_id
1 'polypeptide(L)'
;MSNLNLLLGAGFSRNWGGLLANEVFDYLIGHESFINDSYLNDHLWKYKDKGGFESALFEWQKRDKISRERRIRFENALKDMFNEMNTGFRGQKFEFSNQKTFLVSEFLAKFDNIFTLNQDLLLEIHYMNSNIELSALGRFNGPQLPGMNPKSPVSLGNWADTKWTPTLHSDFNLSSGSQPTIKLHGSCNWVSSDSDEIMVIGGGKSSQIASFPILKWYFEEFRKCLSSQSSKLVIIGYSFGDDHINRLIAEGVSNGLHLFIIDPLGSDLFKGIVNSEFQYMNEIRAGIRGFSRRNLNEIFGGDSIEISKIQRFIDLFR
;
A
#
# COMPACT_ATOMS: atom_id res chain seq x y z
N MET A 1 -24.36 -9.32 1.22
CA MET A 1 -23.11 -10.09 1.05
C MET A 1 -22.04 -9.42 1.89
N SER A 2 -21.21 -10.18 2.62
CA SER A 2 -20.10 -9.60 3.40
C SER A 2 -19.08 -8.98 2.46
N ASN A 3 -18.62 -7.77 2.74
CA ASN A 3 -17.61 -7.06 1.95
C ASN A 3 -16.21 -7.51 2.43
N LEU A 4 -15.47 -8.20 1.60
CA LEU A 4 -14.14 -8.73 1.91
C LEU A 4 -13.07 -7.83 1.28
N ASN A 5 -12.34 -7.11 2.11
CA ASN A 5 -11.33 -6.13 1.70
C ASN A 5 -9.92 -6.58 2.06
N LEU A 6 -8.95 -6.10 1.30
CA LEU A 6 -7.53 -6.28 1.54
C LEU A 6 -6.84 -4.93 1.71
N LEU A 7 -5.95 -4.81 2.70
CA LEU A 7 -5.05 -3.67 2.85
C LEU A 7 -3.60 -4.15 2.82
N LEU A 8 -2.82 -3.60 1.91
CA LEU A 8 -1.41 -3.93 1.72
C LEU A 8 -0.52 -2.75 2.18
N GLY A 9 0.44 -3.04 3.05
CA GLY A 9 1.52 -2.13 3.41
C GLY A 9 2.86 -2.59 2.84
N ALA A 10 3.94 -1.88 3.18
CA ALA A 10 5.29 -2.13 2.65
C ALA A 10 5.78 -3.57 2.87
N GLY A 11 5.38 -4.21 3.97
CA GLY A 11 5.69 -5.60 4.26
C GLY A 11 5.12 -6.60 3.24
N PHE A 12 4.09 -6.24 2.49
CA PHE A 12 3.64 -7.04 1.35
C PHE A 12 4.72 -7.08 0.26
N SER A 13 5.13 -5.93 -0.25
CA SER A 13 6.16 -5.82 -1.30
C SER A 13 7.53 -6.33 -0.86
N ARG A 14 7.81 -6.33 0.47
CA ARG A 14 9.04 -6.85 1.05
C ARG A 14 9.32 -8.31 0.67
N ASN A 15 8.29 -9.11 0.45
CA ASN A 15 8.43 -10.51 0.04
C ASN A 15 9.03 -10.68 -1.37
N TRP A 16 9.05 -9.63 -2.17
CA TRP A 16 9.65 -9.57 -3.51
C TRP A 16 10.83 -8.59 -3.59
N GLY A 17 11.41 -8.21 -2.43
CA GLY A 17 12.56 -7.31 -2.37
C GLY A 17 12.20 -5.82 -2.24
N GLY A 18 10.92 -5.49 -1.99
CA GLY A 18 10.52 -4.13 -1.64
C GLY A 18 11.15 -3.66 -0.33
N LEU A 19 11.37 -2.36 -0.19
CA LEU A 19 12.04 -1.78 0.96
C LEU A 19 11.04 -1.39 2.07
N LEU A 20 11.39 -1.68 3.31
CA LEU A 20 10.73 -1.13 4.50
C LEU A 20 11.29 0.28 4.82
N ALA A 21 10.59 1.05 5.64
CA ALA A 21 10.97 2.44 5.93
C ALA A 21 12.40 2.62 6.47
N ASN A 22 12.89 1.68 7.30
CA ASN A 22 14.27 1.68 7.76
C ASN A 22 15.26 1.34 6.65
N GLU A 23 14.90 0.45 5.73
CA GLU A 23 15.73 0.08 4.57
C GLU A 23 15.76 1.21 3.52
N VAL A 24 14.67 1.98 3.38
CA VAL A 24 14.67 3.24 2.60
C VAL A 24 15.66 4.24 3.18
N PHE A 25 15.73 4.35 4.51
CA PHE A 25 16.72 5.19 5.16
C PHE A 25 18.15 4.75 4.80
N ASP A 26 18.44 3.46 4.89
CA ASP A 26 19.75 2.89 4.57
C ASP A 26 20.10 3.07 3.08
N TYR A 27 19.13 2.90 2.18
CA TYR A 27 19.29 3.18 0.76
C TYR A 27 19.68 4.64 0.50
N LEU A 28 18.95 5.59 1.10
CA LEU A 28 19.21 7.02 0.91
C LEU A 28 20.60 7.43 1.43
N ILE A 29 21.03 6.91 2.57
CA ILE A 29 22.40 7.18 3.09
C ILE A 29 23.48 6.73 2.10
N GLY A 30 23.25 5.60 1.40
CA GLY A 30 24.15 5.07 0.39
C GLY A 30 24.00 5.70 -1.01
N HIS A 31 22.98 6.54 -1.23
CA HIS A 31 22.74 7.15 -2.52
C HIS A 31 23.72 8.31 -2.79
N GLU A 32 24.18 8.45 -4.06
CA GLU A 32 25.19 9.45 -4.44
C GLU A 32 24.82 10.89 -4.06
N SER A 33 23.54 11.25 -4.13
CA SER A 33 23.03 12.56 -3.73
C SER A 33 23.30 12.89 -2.25
N PHE A 34 23.33 11.86 -1.39
CA PHE A 34 23.57 12.00 0.05
C PHE A 34 25.05 11.85 0.39
N ILE A 35 25.78 10.96 -0.28
CA ILE A 35 27.21 10.79 -0.12
C ILE A 35 27.95 12.09 -0.48
N ASN A 36 27.52 12.78 -1.54
CA ASN A 36 28.15 13.98 -2.05
C ASN A 36 27.63 15.30 -1.44
N ASP A 37 26.68 15.27 -0.50
CA ASP A 37 26.16 16.44 0.19
C ASP A 37 26.04 16.16 1.71
N SER A 38 27.06 16.57 2.46
CA SER A 38 27.10 16.34 3.92
C SER A 38 25.90 16.93 4.65
N TYR A 39 25.34 18.04 4.16
CA TYR A 39 24.14 18.65 4.76
C TYR A 39 22.89 17.77 4.59
N LEU A 40 22.72 17.13 3.42
CA LEU A 40 21.68 16.15 3.18
C LEU A 40 21.82 14.94 4.09
N ASN A 41 23.04 14.43 4.17
CA ASN A 41 23.41 13.29 5.00
C ASN A 41 23.14 13.55 6.49
N ASP A 42 23.69 14.65 7.04
CA ASP A 42 23.52 15.05 8.44
C ASP A 42 22.02 15.26 8.79
N HIS A 43 21.28 15.85 7.86
CA HIS A 43 19.85 16.05 8.05
C HIS A 43 19.10 14.72 8.13
N LEU A 44 19.39 13.76 7.26
CA LEU A 44 18.76 12.44 7.30
C LEU A 44 19.09 11.72 8.62
N TRP A 45 20.35 11.73 9.06
CA TRP A 45 20.79 11.16 10.34
C TRP A 45 20.07 11.78 11.54
N LYS A 46 19.85 13.09 11.51
CA LYS A 46 19.15 13.81 12.60
C LYS A 46 17.75 13.24 12.86
N TYR A 47 17.11 12.68 11.84
CA TYR A 47 15.74 12.15 11.92
C TYR A 47 15.66 10.62 12.01
N LYS A 48 16.78 9.90 12.03
CA LYS A 48 16.81 8.44 12.08
C LYS A 48 15.85 7.86 13.11
N ASP A 49 15.93 8.32 14.35
CA ASP A 49 15.10 7.87 15.47
C ASP A 49 13.89 8.80 15.76
N LYS A 50 13.55 9.67 14.82
CA LYS A 50 12.48 10.69 14.92
C LYS A 50 11.53 10.64 13.72
N GLY A 51 11.12 9.44 13.34
CA GLY A 51 10.25 9.21 12.20
C GLY A 51 10.96 9.01 10.86
N GLY A 52 12.29 8.79 10.89
CA GLY A 52 13.09 8.37 9.75
C GLY A 52 13.11 9.35 8.58
N PHE A 53 13.26 8.80 7.37
CA PHE A 53 13.35 9.60 6.15
C PHE A 53 12.08 10.42 5.85
N GLU A 54 10.90 9.92 6.24
CA GLU A 54 9.64 10.64 6.02
C GLU A 54 9.60 11.94 6.82
N SER A 55 10.05 11.92 8.08
CA SER A 55 10.14 13.12 8.90
C SER A 55 11.23 14.07 8.41
N ALA A 56 12.37 13.55 7.94
CA ALA A 56 13.42 14.35 7.32
C ALA A 56 12.91 15.11 6.09
N LEU A 57 12.19 14.41 5.20
CA LEU A 57 11.57 15.01 4.01
C LEU A 57 10.52 16.07 4.38
N PHE A 58 9.66 15.76 5.34
CA PHE A 58 8.59 16.68 5.76
C PHE A 58 9.12 18.00 6.35
N GLU A 59 10.17 17.94 7.17
CA GLU A 59 10.78 19.16 7.68
C GLU A 59 11.37 20.03 6.57
N TRP A 60 11.80 19.42 5.48
CA TRP A 60 12.27 20.13 4.30
C TRP A 60 11.15 20.75 3.47
N GLN A 61 10.03 20.05 3.38
CA GLN A 61 8.85 20.60 2.70
C GLN A 61 8.29 21.84 3.41
N LYS A 62 8.49 21.96 4.74
CA LYS A 62 8.03 23.11 5.56
C LYS A 62 8.95 24.34 5.51
N ARG A 63 10.21 24.17 5.11
CA ARG A 63 11.21 25.25 5.23
C ARG A 63 11.40 25.96 3.91
N ASP A 64 10.92 27.21 3.81
CA ASP A 64 11.20 28.12 2.68
C ASP A 64 12.69 28.42 2.42
N LYS A 65 13.58 28.07 3.35
CA LYS A 65 15.01 28.43 3.36
C LYS A 65 15.97 27.32 2.92
N ILE A 66 15.49 26.13 2.61
CA ILE A 66 16.36 25.09 2.07
C ILE A 66 16.44 25.26 0.58
N SER A 67 17.65 25.11 0.03
CA SER A 67 17.82 25.27 -1.39
C SER A 67 16.90 24.32 -2.13
N ARG A 68 16.09 24.85 -3.04
CA ARG A 68 15.22 24.09 -3.94
C ARG A 68 15.98 22.92 -4.59
N GLU A 69 17.26 23.12 -4.83
CA GLU A 69 18.16 22.11 -5.39
C GLU A 69 18.30 20.87 -4.51
N ARG A 70 18.51 21.04 -3.18
CA ARG A 70 18.63 19.88 -2.26
C ARG A 70 17.33 19.10 -2.12
N ARG A 71 16.20 19.81 -2.11
CA ARG A 71 14.89 19.15 -2.11
C ARG A 71 14.72 18.30 -3.36
N ILE A 72 15.06 18.84 -4.54
CA ILE A 72 15.00 18.10 -5.80
C ILE A 72 15.93 16.87 -5.76
N ARG A 73 17.15 17.00 -5.21
CA ARG A 73 18.06 15.84 -5.05
C ARG A 73 17.48 14.76 -4.17
N PHE A 74 16.83 15.13 -3.05
CA PHE A 74 16.16 14.16 -2.18
C PHE A 74 15.01 13.46 -2.92
N GLU A 75 14.14 14.22 -3.57
CA GLU A 75 13.02 13.69 -4.35
C GLU A 75 13.50 12.78 -5.49
N ASN A 76 14.59 13.14 -6.17
CA ASN A 76 15.18 12.30 -7.21
C ASN A 76 15.75 10.99 -6.64
N ALA A 77 16.43 11.02 -5.50
CA ALA A 77 16.91 9.80 -4.85
C ALA A 77 15.77 8.84 -4.49
N LEU A 78 14.59 9.36 -4.07
CA LEU A 78 13.40 8.54 -3.87
C LEU A 78 12.86 7.96 -5.17
N LYS A 79 12.90 8.72 -6.27
CA LYS A 79 12.50 8.22 -7.61
C LYS A 79 13.42 7.11 -8.07
N ASP A 80 14.72 7.28 -7.91
CA ASP A 80 15.72 6.28 -8.26
C ASP A 80 15.50 5.00 -7.46
N MET A 81 15.22 5.12 -6.16
CA MET A 81 14.84 4.00 -5.31
C MET A 81 13.61 3.23 -5.85
N PHE A 82 12.53 3.94 -6.21
CA PHE A 82 11.35 3.28 -6.78
C PHE A 82 11.65 2.63 -8.12
N ASN A 83 12.46 3.26 -8.98
CA ASN A 83 12.85 2.71 -10.27
C ASN A 83 13.68 1.43 -10.12
N GLU A 84 14.65 1.42 -9.21
CA GLU A 84 15.46 0.24 -8.89
C GLU A 84 14.61 -0.89 -8.30
N MET A 85 13.73 -0.55 -7.35
CA MET A 85 12.82 -1.49 -6.71
C MET A 85 11.86 -2.13 -7.74
N ASN A 86 11.26 -1.32 -8.62
CA ASN A 86 10.36 -1.81 -9.66
C ASN A 86 11.11 -2.63 -10.73
N THR A 87 12.36 -2.31 -11.02
CA THR A 87 13.24 -3.12 -11.89
C THR A 87 13.52 -4.48 -11.24
N GLY A 88 13.81 -4.48 -9.93
CA GLY A 88 13.99 -5.71 -9.15
C GLY A 88 12.77 -6.62 -9.18
N PHE A 89 11.56 -6.05 -9.02
CA PHE A 89 10.31 -6.83 -9.09
C PHE A 89 10.12 -7.54 -10.42
N ARG A 90 10.49 -6.93 -11.55
CA ARG A 90 10.38 -7.58 -12.88
C ARG A 90 11.21 -8.85 -13.00
N GLY A 91 12.30 -8.95 -12.24
CA GLY A 91 13.16 -10.13 -12.19
C GLY A 91 12.65 -11.25 -11.28
N GLN A 92 11.61 -11.01 -10.47
CA GLN A 92 11.09 -11.96 -9.51
C GLN A 92 9.89 -12.74 -10.08
N LYS A 93 9.67 -13.96 -9.56
CA LYS A 93 8.40 -14.66 -9.78
C LYS A 93 7.39 -14.18 -8.75
N PHE A 94 6.16 -13.92 -9.18
CA PHE A 94 5.11 -13.52 -8.26
C PHE A 94 4.64 -14.66 -7.34
N GLU A 95 4.55 -15.85 -7.91
CA GLU A 95 4.05 -17.02 -7.21
C GLU A 95 5.19 -17.78 -6.50
N PHE A 96 4.96 -18.16 -5.25
CA PHE A 96 5.89 -18.97 -4.44
C PHE A 96 5.67 -20.47 -4.62
N SER A 97 4.56 -20.88 -5.23
CA SER A 97 4.18 -22.26 -5.48
C SER A 97 3.60 -22.42 -6.88
N ASN A 98 3.67 -23.63 -7.42
CA ASN A 98 2.96 -24.00 -8.65
C ASN A 98 1.58 -24.63 -8.36
N GLN A 99 1.23 -24.83 -7.09
CA GLN A 99 -0.07 -25.40 -6.71
C GLN A 99 -1.12 -24.29 -6.65
N LYS A 100 -2.23 -24.48 -7.36
CA LYS A 100 -3.30 -23.47 -7.47
C LYS A 100 -3.81 -22.95 -6.11
N THR A 101 -3.93 -23.82 -5.10
CA THR A 101 -4.38 -23.44 -3.75
C THR A 101 -3.44 -22.51 -3.00
N PHE A 102 -2.19 -22.40 -3.46
CA PHE A 102 -1.13 -21.57 -2.87
C PHE A 102 -0.67 -20.44 -3.79
N LEU A 103 -1.44 -20.08 -4.82
CA LEU A 103 -1.12 -18.93 -5.66
C LEU A 103 -1.52 -17.62 -4.97
N VAL A 104 -0.60 -16.68 -4.97
CA VAL A 104 -0.84 -15.32 -4.45
C VAL A 104 -1.93 -14.64 -5.28
N SER A 105 -1.89 -14.78 -6.59
CA SER A 105 -2.88 -14.23 -7.51
C SER A 105 -4.31 -14.74 -7.24
N GLU A 106 -4.47 -16.05 -7.03
CA GLU A 106 -5.75 -16.65 -6.66
C GLU A 106 -6.26 -16.14 -5.29
N PHE A 107 -5.34 -15.90 -4.38
CA PHE A 107 -5.66 -15.30 -3.08
C PHE A 107 -6.14 -13.85 -3.24
N LEU A 108 -5.42 -13.01 -3.98
CA LEU A 108 -5.79 -11.62 -4.23
C LEU A 108 -7.15 -11.51 -4.93
N ALA A 109 -7.46 -12.42 -5.85
CA ALA A 109 -8.73 -12.45 -6.58
C ALA A 109 -9.97 -12.77 -5.70
N LYS A 110 -9.79 -13.21 -4.45
CA LYS A 110 -10.89 -13.44 -3.50
C LYS A 110 -11.47 -12.15 -2.92
N PHE A 111 -10.74 -11.04 -2.96
CA PHE A 111 -11.15 -9.77 -2.34
C PHE A 111 -12.05 -8.94 -3.25
N ASP A 112 -13.02 -8.27 -2.66
CA ASP A 112 -13.89 -7.34 -3.37
C ASP A 112 -13.14 -6.06 -3.75
N ASN A 113 -12.24 -5.61 -2.86
CA ASN A 113 -11.41 -4.43 -3.05
C ASN A 113 -9.99 -4.70 -2.55
N ILE A 114 -9.00 -4.25 -3.31
CA ILE A 114 -7.59 -4.23 -2.91
C ILE A 114 -7.19 -2.79 -2.64
N PHE A 115 -6.94 -2.47 -1.38
CA PHE A 115 -6.36 -1.19 -0.95
C PHE A 115 -4.87 -1.38 -0.72
N THR A 116 -4.06 -0.41 -1.11
CA THR A 116 -2.63 -0.43 -0.81
C THR A 116 -2.10 0.95 -0.41
N LEU A 117 -1.16 0.95 0.53
CA LEU A 117 -0.40 2.12 0.95
C LEU A 117 0.89 2.25 0.13
N ASN A 118 1.23 1.21 -0.64
CA ASN A 118 2.48 1.15 -1.38
C ASN A 118 2.42 1.96 -2.66
N GLN A 119 3.42 2.79 -2.87
CA GLN A 119 3.58 3.58 -4.09
C GLN A 119 4.35 2.83 -5.19
N ASP A 120 4.97 1.68 -4.86
CA ASP A 120 5.65 0.81 -5.82
C ASP A 120 4.68 0.18 -6.83
N LEU A 121 5.23 -0.49 -7.85
CA LEU A 121 4.46 -1.06 -8.97
C LEU A 121 4.36 -2.60 -8.93
N LEU A 122 4.56 -3.23 -7.77
CA LEU A 122 4.52 -4.70 -7.66
C LEU A 122 3.20 -5.30 -8.18
N LEU A 123 2.06 -4.71 -7.79
CA LEU A 123 0.75 -5.17 -8.24
C LEU A 123 0.56 -4.96 -9.75
N GLU A 124 0.98 -3.82 -10.26
CA GLU A 124 0.91 -3.48 -11.68
C GLU A 124 1.78 -4.40 -12.53
N ILE A 125 3.00 -4.74 -12.05
CA ILE A 125 3.93 -5.62 -12.75
C ILE A 125 3.41 -7.06 -12.81
N HIS A 126 2.91 -7.59 -11.71
CA HIS A 126 2.64 -9.02 -11.59
C HIS A 126 1.16 -9.38 -11.61
N TYR A 127 0.33 -8.64 -10.85
CA TYR A 127 -1.07 -8.99 -10.68
C TYR A 127 -1.96 -8.39 -11.76
N MET A 128 -1.77 -7.10 -12.07
CA MET A 128 -2.61 -6.40 -13.04
C MET A 128 -2.19 -6.66 -14.49
N ASN A 129 -0.90 -6.90 -14.74
CA ASN A 129 -0.38 -7.28 -16.07
C ASN A 129 -0.55 -8.76 -16.40
N SER A 130 -0.78 -9.61 -15.39
CA SER A 130 -0.89 -11.02 -15.65
C SER A 130 -2.19 -11.30 -16.41
N ASN A 131 -2.13 -12.27 -17.34
CA ASN A 131 -3.31 -12.88 -17.95
C ASN A 131 -4.06 -13.77 -16.93
N ILE A 132 -4.07 -13.36 -15.66
CA ILE A 132 -4.93 -14.02 -14.68
C ILE A 132 -6.34 -13.74 -15.17
N GLU A 133 -6.96 -14.79 -15.69
CA GLU A 133 -8.37 -14.76 -16.01
C GLU A 133 -9.14 -14.64 -14.69
N LEU A 134 -9.22 -13.43 -14.14
CA LEU A 134 -10.11 -13.13 -13.02
C LEU A 134 -11.54 -13.57 -13.36
N SER A 135 -11.88 -13.59 -14.65
CA SER A 135 -13.10 -14.16 -15.19
C SER A 135 -13.18 -15.68 -14.98
N ALA A 136 -12.08 -16.43 -15.02
CA ALA A 136 -12.07 -17.87 -14.74
C ALA A 136 -12.40 -18.19 -13.28
N LEU A 137 -12.15 -17.22 -12.36
CA LEU A 137 -12.57 -17.29 -10.97
C LEU A 137 -14.04 -16.86 -10.77
N GLY A 138 -14.73 -16.42 -11.83
CA GLY A 138 -16.14 -16.12 -11.87
C GLY A 138 -16.58 -14.85 -11.14
N ARG A 139 -15.63 -13.97 -10.72
CA ARG A 139 -15.96 -12.78 -9.93
C ARG A 139 -15.75 -11.46 -10.66
N PHE A 140 -14.67 -11.32 -11.44
CA PHE A 140 -14.29 -10.08 -12.09
C PHE A 140 -13.83 -10.31 -13.53
N ASN A 141 -14.07 -9.32 -14.38
CA ASN A 141 -13.61 -9.32 -15.78
C ASN A 141 -12.14 -8.87 -15.92
N GLY A 142 -11.57 -8.28 -14.86
CA GLY A 142 -10.20 -7.81 -14.82
C GLY A 142 -9.97 -6.83 -13.66
N PRO A 143 -8.72 -6.36 -13.46
CA PRO A 143 -8.38 -5.33 -12.50
C PRO A 143 -8.81 -3.94 -13.00
N GLN A 144 -8.94 -2.99 -12.09
CA GLN A 144 -9.22 -1.59 -12.37
C GLN A 144 -8.39 -0.68 -11.46
N LEU A 145 -7.90 0.44 -12.01
CA LEU A 145 -7.50 1.65 -11.24
C LEU A 145 -8.66 2.64 -11.35
N PRO A 146 -9.57 2.68 -10.35
CA PRO A 146 -10.79 3.47 -10.47
C PRO A 146 -10.49 4.97 -10.59
N GLY A 147 -11.19 5.67 -11.51
CA GLY A 147 -11.00 7.10 -11.70
C GLY A 147 -9.66 7.51 -12.32
N MET A 148 -8.90 6.56 -12.87
CA MET A 148 -7.61 6.81 -13.52
C MET A 148 -7.66 6.43 -15.01
N ASN A 149 -7.05 7.26 -15.84
CA ASN A 149 -6.85 7.01 -17.26
C ASN A 149 -5.37 6.94 -17.61
N PRO A 150 -4.98 6.15 -18.60
CA PRO A 150 -3.63 6.21 -19.13
C PRO A 150 -3.40 7.56 -19.82
N LYS A 151 -2.26 8.21 -19.52
CA LYS A 151 -1.90 9.51 -20.12
C LYS A 151 -1.58 9.40 -21.62
N SER A 152 -1.21 8.22 -22.09
CA SER A 152 -0.97 7.90 -23.50
C SER A 152 -1.68 6.59 -23.84
N PRO A 153 -2.04 6.32 -25.10
CA PRO A 153 -2.62 5.04 -25.49
C PRO A 153 -1.74 3.89 -25.01
N VAL A 154 -2.29 3.01 -24.21
CA VAL A 154 -1.58 1.85 -23.67
C VAL A 154 -1.58 0.76 -24.72
N SER A 155 -0.42 0.13 -24.96
CA SER A 155 -0.42 -1.25 -25.43
C SER A 155 -1.06 -2.10 -24.31
N LEU A 156 -2.14 -2.80 -24.63
CA LEU A 156 -2.89 -3.65 -23.69
C LEU A 156 -1.92 -4.48 -22.84
N GLY A 157 -2.04 -4.37 -21.52
CA GLY A 157 -1.30 -5.20 -20.56
C GLY A 157 -0.06 -4.59 -19.93
N ASN A 158 0.22 -3.30 -20.12
CA ASN A 158 1.41 -2.69 -19.48
C ASN A 158 1.07 -1.59 -18.46
N TRP A 159 0.45 -1.99 -17.34
CA TRP A 159 0.05 -1.10 -16.27
C TRP A 159 1.23 -0.38 -15.63
N ALA A 160 2.35 -1.08 -15.44
CA ALA A 160 3.52 -0.56 -14.75
C ALA A 160 4.32 0.48 -15.58
N ASP A 161 4.38 0.33 -16.91
CA ASP A 161 5.11 1.27 -17.77
C ASP A 161 4.23 2.46 -18.23
N THR A 162 2.96 2.42 -17.86
CA THR A 162 1.99 3.46 -18.18
C THR A 162 2.04 4.57 -17.14
N LYS A 163 2.07 5.83 -17.57
CA LYS A 163 1.74 6.96 -16.71
C LYS A 163 0.23 7.11 -16.63
N TRP A 164 -0.29 7.20 -15.41
CA TRP A 164 -1.72 7.31 -15.14
C TRP A 164 -2.07 8.73 -14.67
N THR A 165 -3.23 9.23 -15.08
CA THR A 165 -3.74 10.53 -14.68
C THR A 165 -5.21 10.40 -14.24
N PRO A 166 -5.66 11.15 -13.21
CA PRO A 166 -7.07 11.15 -12.82
C PRO A 166 -7.99 11.55 -13.96
N THR A 167 -9.15 10.93 -14.04
CA THR A 167 -10.28 11.38 -14.86
C THR A 167 -10.86 12.69 -14.27
N LEU A 168 -11.89 13.25 -14.89
CA LEU A 168 -12.66 14.34 -14.27
C LEU A 168 -13.29 13.82 -12.96
N HIS A 169 -13.36 14.68 -11.95
CA HIS A 169 -13.91 14.30 -10.64
C HIS A 169 -15.36 13.79 -10.71
N SER A 170 -16.16 14.32 -11.66
CA SER A 170 -17.52 13.85 -11.94
C SER A 170 -17.59 12.40 -12.41
N ASP A 171 -16.50 11.86 -12.92
CA ASP A 171 -16.44 10.55 -13.58
C ASP A 171 -15.82 9.49 -12.67
N PHE A 172 -15.47 9.84 -11.43
CA PHE A 172 -14.93 8.90 -10.45
C PHE A 172 -15.98 7.86 -10.11
N ASN A 173 -15.71 6.60 -10.50
CA ASN A 173 -16.60 5.48 -10.21
C ASN A 173 -15.86 4.16 -10.11
N LEU A 174 -16.48 3.21 -9.44
CA LEU A 174 -16.08 1.81 -9.43
C LEU A 174 -16.84 1.08 -10.55
N SER A 175 -16.13 0.50 -11.50
CA SER A 175 -16.75 -0.23 -12.60
C SER A 175 -17.32 -1.56 -12.11
N SER A 176 -18.59 -1.79 -12.42
CA SER A 176 -19.23 -3.08 -12.14
C SER A 176 -18.50 -4.21 -12.85
N GLY A 177 -18.21 -5.28 -12.11
CA GLY A 177 -17.54 -6.47 -12.64
C GLY A 177 -16.01 -6.38 -12.76
N SER A 178 -15.38 -5.26 -12.36
CA SER A 178 -13.92 -5.17 -12.26
C SER A 178 -13.49 -5.16 -10.79
N GLN A 179 -12.29 -5.70 -10.52
CA GLN A 179 -11.70 -5.66 -9.18
C GLN A 179 -10.93 -4.35 -9.00
N PRO A 180 -11.38 -3.45 -8.10
CA PRO A 180 -10.68 -2.20 -7.87
C PRO A 180 -9.38 -2.41 -7.08
N THR A 181 -8.30 -1.82 -7.59
CA THR A 181 -7.04 -1.64 -6.90
C THR A 181 -6.89 -0.15 -6.57
N ILE A 182 -6.93 0.19 -5.29
CA ILE A 182 -7.01 1.56 -4.78
C ILE A 182 -5.74 1.89 -4.00
N LYS A 183 -4.89 2.79 -4.55
CA LYS A 183 -3.64 3.21 -3.95
C LYS A 183 -3.87 4.48 -3.13
N LEU A 184 -4.01 4.31 -1.80
CA LEU A 184 -4.40 5.39 -0.88
C LEU A 184 -3.36 6.52 -0.78
N HIS A 185 -2.10 6.24 -1.06
CA HIS A 185 -1.03 7.22 -1.07
C HIS A 185 -0.53 7.57 -2.49
N GLY A 186 -1.31 7.25 -3.53
CA GLY A 186 -0.87 7.44 -4.91
C GLY A 186 0.17 6.42 -5.36
N SER A 187 0.89 6.72 -6.43
CA SER A 187 1.83 5.80 -7.06
C SER A 187 2.98 6.52 -7.75
N CYS A 188 4.14 5.90 -7.83
CA CYS A 188 5.31 6.47 -8.51
C CYS A 188 5.15 6.64 -10.04
N ASN A 189 4.10 6.07 -10.63
CA ASN A 189 3.75 6.27 -12.05
C ASN A 189 2.49 7.13 -12.27
N TRP A 190 1.99 7.82 -11.22
CA TRP A 190 0.81 8.69 -11.33
C TRP A 190 1.19 10.16 -11.43
N VAL A 191 0.49 10.89 -12.29
CA VAL A 191 0.72 12.31 -12.52
C VAL A 191 -0.61 13.06 -12.64
N SER A 192 -0.64 14.32 -12.17
CA SER A 192 -1.76 15.23 -12.38
C SER A 192 -1.84 15.68 -13.85
N SER A 193 -2.89 16.44 -14.21
CA SER A 193 -2.98 17.14 -15.50
C SER A 193 -1.77 18.04 -15.75
N ASP A 194 -1.30 18.71 -14.71
CA ASP A 194 -0.17 19.64 -14.75
C ASP A 194 1.20 18.94 -14.65
N SER A 195 1.19 17.60 -14.69
CA SER A 195 2.35 16.73 -14.62
C SER A 195 3.05 16.67 -13.26
N ASP A 196 2.41 17.15 -12.18
CA ASP A 196 2.85 16.94 -10.82
C ASP A 196 2.65 15.46 -10.42
N GLU A 197 3.57 14.93 -9.66
CA GLU A 197 3.47 13.55 -9.18
C GLU A 197 2.38 13.41 -8.12
N ILE A 198 1.54 12.38 -8.26
CA ILE A 198 0.52 12.01 -7.27
C ILE A 198 1.09 10.89 -6.41
N MET A 199 1.95 11.27 -5.48
CA MET A 199 2.62 10.36 -4.57
C MET A 199 2.79 11.04 -3.20
N VAL A 200 2.17 10.46 -2.17
CA VAL A 200 2.17 11.01 -0.81
C VAL A 200 3.27 10.35 0.00
N ILE A 201 4.34 11.08 0.26
CA ILE A 201 5.49 10.65 1.08
C ILE A 201 5.81 11.72 2.11
N GLY A 202 6.30 11.30 3.27
CA GLY A 202 6.71 12.18 4.34
C GLY A 202 5.58 12.50 5.31
N GLY A 203 5.77 13.55 6.10
CA GLY A 203 4.78 14.00 7.06
C GLY A 203 3.69 14.86 6.42
N GLY A 204 2.63 15.13 7.20
CA GLY A 204 1.50 15.92 6.69
C GLY A 204 0.67 15.20 5.62
N LYS A 205 0.68 13.87 5.60
CA LYS A 205 0.00 13.03 4.62
C LYS A 205 -1.47 13.42 4.43
N SER A 206 -2.19 13.76 5.50
CA SER A 206 -3.59 14.17 5.42
C SER A 206 -3.80 15.43 4.56
N SER A 207 -2.92 16.42 4.64
CA SER A 207 -3.00 17.64 3.82
C SER A 207 -2.62 17.37 2.36
N GLN A 208 -1.60 16.54 2.13
CA GLN A 208 -1.22 16.12 0.79
C GLN A 208 -2.35 15.33 0.11
N ILE A 209 -2.97 14.37 0.81
CA ILE A 209 -4.14 13.61 0.33
C ILE A 209 -5.29 14.57 -0.03
N ALA A 210 -5.57 15.55 0.83
CA ALA A 210 -6.64 16.52 0.59
C ALA A 210 -6.40 17.41 -0.65
N SER A 211 -5.16 17.58 -1.11
CA SER A 211 -4.83 18.36 -2.30
C SER A 211 -5.11 17.62 -3.61
N PHE A 212 -5.27 16.30 -3.59
CA PHE A 212 -5.59 15.49 -4.76
C PHE A 212 -7.01 14.92 -4.69
N PRO A 213 -7.96 15.38 -5.52
CA PRO A 213 -9.36 14.92 -5.50
C PRO A 213 -9.50 13.40 -5.61
N ILE A 214 -8.66 12.74 -6.40
CA ILE A 214 -8.66 11.28 -6.57
C ILE A 214 -8.31 10.56 -5.26
N LEU A 215 -7.30 11.04 -4.52
CA LEU A 215 -6.91 10.43 -3.25
C LEU A 215 -7.99 10.67 -2.19
N LYS A 216 -8.58 11.86 -2.15
CA LYS A 216 -9.70 12.17 -1.26
C LYS A 216 -10.87 11.20 -1.50
N TRP A 217 -11.24 10.99 -2.76
CA TRP A 217 -12.29 10.03 -3.12
C TRP A 217 -11.91 8.60 -2.73
N TYR A 218 -10.67 8.18 -2.91
CA TYR A 218 -10.19 6.86 -2.48
C TYR A 218 -10.31 6.63 -0.98
N PHE A 219 -10.06 7.67 -0.17
CA PHE A 219 -10.26 7.60 1.28
C PHE A 219 -11.74 7.49 1.65
N GLU A 220 -12.62 8.13 0.91
CA GLU A 220 -14.08 8.00 1.08
C GLU A 220 -14.54 6.58 0.72
N GLU A 221 -14.07 5.99 -0.37
CA GLU A 221 -14.36 4.60 -0.73
C GLU A 221 -13.81 3.61 0.31
N PHE A 222 -12.58 3.82 0.80
CA PHE A 222 -12.02 3.00 1.87
C PHE A 222 -12.90 3.05 3.12
N ARG A 223 -13.29 4.25 3.58
CA ARG A 223 -14.21 4.41 4.70
C ARG A 223 -15.54 3.68 4.48
N LYS A 224 -16.17 3.82 3.32
CA LYS A 224 -17.43 3.14 2.98
C LYS A 224 -17.28 1.62 3.06
N CYS A 225 -16.21 1.07 2.47
CA CYS A 225 -15.93 -0.36 2.50
C CYS A 225 -15.74 -0.89 3.92
N LEU A 226 -15.01 -0.17 4.78
CA LEU A 226 -14.78 -0.59 6.16
C LEU A 226 -16.03 -0.48 7.05
N SER A 227 -16.91 0.49 6.78
CA SER A 227 -18.12 0.74 7.58
C SER A 227 -19.33 -0.06 7.11
N SER A 228 -19.21 -0.87 6.05
CA SER A 228 -20.32 -1.70 5.59
C SER A 228 -20.59 -2.87 6.54
N GLN A 229 -21.86 -3.26 6.64
CA GLN A 229 -22.28 -4.33 7.54
C GLN A 229 -21.54 -5.64 7.24
N SER A 230 -21.04 -6.30 8.29
CA SER A 230 -20.28 -7.57 8.19
C SER A 230 -19.02 -7.46 7.33
N SER A 231 -18.39 -6.28 7.29
CA SER A 231 -17.16 -6.06 6.54
C SER A 231 -15.99 -6.80 7.19
N LYS A 232 -15.08 -7.28 6.34
CA LYS A 232 -13.85 -7.95 6.72
C LYS A 232 -12.67 -7.25 6.06
N LEU A 233 -11.56 -7.14 6.79
CA LEU A 233 -10.31 -6.61 6.29
C LEU A 233 -9.16 -7.55 6.63
N VAL A 234 -8.51 -8.06 5.60
CA VAL A 234 -7.20 -8.70 5.74
C VAL A 234 -6.14 -7.62 5.57
N ILE A 235 -5.20 -7.56 6.50
CA ILE A 235 -4.10 -6.58 6.49
C ILE A 235 -2.81 -7.34 6.34
N ILE A 236 -1.97 -6.98 5.35
CA ILE A 236 -0.68 -7.63 5.10
C ILE A 236 0.44 -6.60 5.16
N GLY A 237 1.37 -6.77 6.12
CA GLY A 237 2.60 -6.00 6.20
C GLY A 237 2.40 -4.49 6.39
N TYR A 238 1.42 -4.09 7.17
CA TYR A 238 1.17 -2.71 7.58
C TYR A 238 1.54 -2.53 9.05
N SER A 239 2.43 -1.60 9.33
CA SER A 239 2.99 -1.34 10.67
C SER A 239 2.08 -0.52 11.59
N PHE A 240 0.91 -0.10 11.13
CA PHE A 240 0.01 0.83 11.83
C PHE A 240 0.66 2.19 12.18
N GLY A 241 1.60 2.64 11.35
CA GLY A 241 2.28 3.92 11.53
C GLY A 241 1.52 5.14 11.00
N ASP A 242 0.43 4.97 10.26
CA ASP A 242 -0.33 6.07 9.63
C ASP A 242 -1.64 6.36 10.38
N ASP A 243 -1.69 7.41 11.20
CA ASP A 243 -2.86 7.77 12.02
C ASP A 243 -4.15 7.94 11.22
N HIS A 244 -4.07 8.51 10.03
CA HIS A 244 -5.23 8.72 9.17
C HIS A 244 -5.84 7.41 8.65
N ILE A 245 -5.03 6.36 8.47
CA ILE A 245 -5.47 5.00 8.14
C ILE A 245 -6.03 4.33 9.39
N ASN A 246 -5.29 4.40 10.51
CA ASN A 246 -5.68 3.78 11.78
C ASN A 246 -7.04 4.29 12.25
N ARG A 247 -7.30 5.59 12.09
CA ARG A 247 -8.61 6.19 12.42
C ARG A 247 -9.74 5.52 11.64
N LEU A 248 -9.58 5.33 10.31
CA LEU A 248 -10.62 4.71 9.49
C LEU A 248 -10.84 3.23 9.84
N ILE A 249 -9.77 2.50 10.18
CA ILE A 249 -9.87 1.13 10.63
C ILE A 249 -10.62 1.07 11.98
N ALA A 250 -10.29 1.96 12.93
CA ALA A 250 -10.96 2.05 14.24
C ALA A 250 -12.43 2.41 14.09
N GLU A 251 -12.78 3.39 13.25
CA GLU A 251 -14.17 3.73 12.90
C GLU A 251 -14.89 2.49 12.32
N GLY A 252 -14.26 1.73 11.43
CA GLY A 252 -14.80 0.50 10.88
C GLY A 252 -15.03 -0.57 11.95
N VAL A 253 -14.08 -0.76 12.87
CA VAL A 253 -14.21 -1.72 13.99
C VAL A 253 -15.38 -1.35 14.88
N SER A 254 -15.58 -0.07 15.17
CA SER A 254 -16.74 0.42 15.95
C SER A 254 -18.07 0.14 15.23
N ASN A 255 -18.05 -0.04 13.90
CA ASN A 255 -19.19 -0.44 13.07
C ASN A 255 -19.25 -1.95 12.78
N GLY A 256 -18.41 -2.76 13.46
CA GLY A 256 -18.46 -4.22 13.35
C GLY A 256 -17.48 -4.83 12.33
N LEU A 257 -16.48 -4.07 11.88
CA LEU A 257 -15.40 -4.58 11.01
C LEU A 257 -14.59 -5.67 11.74
N HIS A 258 -14.34 -6.78 11.06
CA HIS A 258 -13.45 -7.84 11.52
C HIS A 258 -12.12 -7.82 10.80
N LEU A 259 -11.03 -8.03 11.56
CA LEU A 259 -9.66 -7.91 11.09
C LEU A 259 -8.91 -9.24 11.16
N PHE A 260 -8.13 -9.56 10.11
CA PHE A 260 -7.10 -10.59 10.13
C PHE A 260 -5.76 -9.95 9.69
N ILE A 261 -4.71 -10.15 10.48
CA ILE A 261 -3.43 -9.48 10.26
C ILE A 261 -2.36 -10.51 9.94
N ILE A 262 -1.65 -10.30 8.82
CA ILE A 262 -0.48 -11.07 8.39
C ILE A 262 0.73 -10.16 8.52
N ASP A 263 1.53 -10.41 9.57
CA ASP A 263 2.73 -9.65 9.87
C ASP A 263 3.66 -10.48 10.76
N PRO A 264 4.99 -10.50 10.52
CA PRO A 264 5.95 -11.24 11.34
C PRO A 264 5.90 -10.90 12.82
N LEU A 265 5.57 -9.67 13.19
CA LEU A 265 5.38 -9.26 14.59
C LEU A 265 4.08 -9.83 15.18
N GLY A 266 3.07 -10.12 14.36
CA GLY A 266 1.78 -10.64 14.81
C GLY A 266 1.16 -9.77 15.92
N SER A 267 0.78 -10.39 17.05
CA SER A 267 0.21 -9.65 18.18
C SER A 267 1.19 -8.69 18.87
N ASP A 268 2.49 -8.80 18.60
CA ASP A 268 3.50 -7.90 19.18
C ASP A 268 3.42 -6.47 18.59
N LEU A 269 2.79 -6.31 17.42
CA LEU A 269 2.40 -4.99 16.90
C LEU A 269 1.57 -4.17 17.90
N PHE A 270 0.90 -4.84 18.84
CA PHE A 270 0.01 -4.24 19.82
C PHE A 270 0.55 -4.29 21.25
N LYS A 271 1.86 -4.61 21.43
CA LYS A 271 2.53 -4.57 22.74
C LYS A 271 2.89 -3.13 23.12
N GLY A 272 2.76 -2.83 24.41
CA GLY A 272 3.18 -1.52 24.96
C GLY A 272 2.23 -0.35 24.71
N ILE A 273 1.07 -0.59 24.13
CA ILE A 273 0.03 0.41 23.84
C ILE A 273 -0.70 0.86 25.10
N VAL A 274 0.02 1.18 26.16
CA VAL A 274 -0.55 1.74 27.40
C VAL A 274 -0.44 3.28 27.38
N ASN A 275 0.35 3.86 26.50
CA ASN A 275 0.59 5.30 26.40
C ASN A 275 0.06 5.86 25.07
N SER A 276 -0.44 7.07 25.13
CA SER A 276 -1.14 7.90 24.15
C SER A 276 -0.51 8.08 22.73
N GLU A 277 0.55 7.38 22.38
CA GLU A 277 1.23 7.54 21.09
C GLU A 277 0.52 6.82 19.93
N PHE A 278 -0.42 5.91 20.22
CA PHE A 278 -1.19 5.17 19.22
C PHE A 278 -2.69 5.32 19.47
N GLN A 279 -3.21 6.47 19.11
CA GLN A 279 -4.57 6.93 19.45
C GLN A 279 -5.69 5.93 19.11
N TYR A 280 -5.51 5.01 18.15
CA TYR A 280 -6.58 4.13 17.65
C TYR A 280 -6.32 2.64 17.87
N MET A 281 -5.22 2.28 18.50
CA MET A 281 -4.79 0.88 18.53
C MET A 281 -5.64 0.00 19.46
N ASN A 282 -6.22 0.57 20.53
CA ASN A 282 -7.10 -0.17 21.42
C ASN A 282 -8.41 -0.55 20.72
N GLU A 283 -8.98 0.39 19.98
CA GLU A 283 -10.19 0.19 19.17
C GLU A 283 -9.93 -0.85 18.08
N ILE A 284 -8.82 -0.72 17.34
CA ILE A 284 -8.42 -1.67 16.29
C ILE A 284 -8.29 -3.08 16.87
N ARG A 285 -7.66 -3.23 18.05
CA ARG A 285 -7.47 -4.51 18.72
C ARG A 285 -8.80 -5.24 18.98
N ALA A 286 -9.88 -4.51 19.29
CA ALA A 286 -11.19 -5.10 19.54
C ALA A 286 -11.78 -5.80 18.29
N GLY A 287 -11.40 -5.37 17.09
CA GLY A 287 -11.84 -5.96 15.81
C GLY A 287 -11.05 -7.19 15.37
N ILE A 288 -9.90 -7.48 16.00
CA ILE A 288 -9.03 -8.55 15.53
C ILE A 288 -9.60 -9.92 15.81
N ARG A 289 -9.62 -10.78 14.80
CA ARG A 289 -10.11 -12.17 14.84
C ARG A 289 -9.03 -13.20 14.54
N GLY A 290 -7.84 -12.74 14.08
CA GLY A 290 -6.72 -13.65 13.84
C GLY A 290 -5.46 -12.96 13.41
N PHE A 291 -4.35 -13.70 13.55
CA PHE A 291 -3.01 -13.31 13.11
C PHE A 291 -2.31 -14.46 12.40
N SER A 292 -1.46 -14.11 11.43
CA SER A 292 -0.37 -14.96 10.97
C SER A 292 0.96 -14.22 11.17
N ARG A 293 1.97 -14.92 11.72
CA ARG A 293 3.34 -14.43 11.85
C ARG A 293 4.24 -14.86 10.70
N ARG A 294 3.69 -15.67 9.79
CA ARG A 294 4.44 -16.18 8.63
C ARG A 294 4.57 -15.09 7.58
N ASN A 295 5.71 -15.05 6.89
CA ASN A 295 5.84 -14.28 5.67
C ASN A 295 5.07 -14.95 4.51
N LEU A 296 4.89 -14.24 3.41
CA LEU A 296 4.07 -14.74 2.31
C LEU A 296 4.70 -15.94 1.60
N ASN A 297 6.04 -16.00 1.53
CA ASN A 297 6.73 -17.15 0.97
C ASN A 297 6.49 -18.42 1.81
N GLU A 298 6.46 -18.32 3.14
CA GLU A 298 6.10 -19.45 4.01
C GLU A 298 4.64 -19.86 3.80
N ILE A 299 3.71 -18.90 3.79
CA ILE A 299 2.26 -19.16 3.62
C ILE A 299 2.00 -19.81 2.26
N PHE A 300 2.39 -19.15 1.18
CA PHE A 300 2.08 -19.55 -0.20
C PHE A 300 3.10 -20.56 -0.75
N GLY A 301 4.19 -20.83 -0.04
CA GLY A 301 5.12 -21.91 -0.33
C GLY A 301 4.64 -23.30 0.09
N GLY A 302 3.50 -23.41 0.80
CA GLY A 302 2.87 -24.68 1.14
C GLY A 302 2.44 -24.86 2.60
N ASP A 303 2.36 -23.78 3.41
CA ASP A 303 1.86 -23.87 4.78
C ASP A 303 0.32 -24.00 4.79
N SER A 304 -0.16 -25.23 4.72
CA SER A 304 -1.59 -25.56 4.70
C SER A 304 -2.32 -25.14 5.97
N ILE A 305 -1.65 -25.02 7.12
CA ILE A 305 -2.24 -24.61 8.38
C ILE A 305 -2.56 -23.11 8.31
N GLU A 306 -1.60 -22.29 7.85
CA GLU A 306 -1.79 -20.85 7.73
C GLU A 306 -2.83 -20.51 6.68
N ILE A 307 -2.81 -21.15 5.51
CA ILE A 307 -3.86 -21.00 4.49
C ILE A 307 -5.23 -21.35 5.07
N SER A 308 -5.35 -22.43 5.83
CA SER A 308 -6.61 -22.83 6.47
C SER A 308 -7.11 -21.83 7.51
N LYS A 309 -6.20 -21.19 8.26
CA LYS A 309 -6.55 -20.12 9.21
C LYS A 309 -7.12 -18.90 8.48
N ILE A 310 -6.46 -18.46 7.42
CA ILE A 310 -6.89 -17.33 6.61
C ILE A 310 -8.24 -17.65 5.94
N GLN A 311 -8.38 -18.84 5.37
CA GLN A 311 -9.61 -19.27 4.71
C GLN A 311 -10.79 -19.30 5.70
N ARG A 312 -10.60 -19.83 6.93
CA ARG A 312 -11.64 -19.79 7.98
C ARG A 312 -12.09 -18.37 8.28
N PHE A 313 -11.17 -17.40 8.36
CA PHE A 313 -11.54 -15.99 8.55
C PHE A 313 -12.33 -15.45 7.35
N ILE A 314 -11.91 -15.75 6.12
CA ILE A 314 -12.63 -15.35 4.90
C ILE A 314 -14.05 -15.91 4.90
N ASP A 315 -14.24 -17.14 5.36
CA ASP A 315 -15.54 -17.82 5.38
C ASP A 315 -16.40 -17.49 6.60
N LEU A 316 -15.85 -16.84 7.65
CA LEU A 316 -16.64 -16.36 8.79
C LEU A 316 -17.74 -15.41 8.29
N PHE A 317 -18.97 -15.62 8.77
CA PHE A 317 -20.13 -14.76 8.49
C PHE A 317 -20.54 -14.71 6.98
N ARG A 318 -20.28 -15.77 6.22
CA ARG A 318 -20.92 -15.98 4.92
C ARG A 318 -22.39 -16.31 5.04
#